data_397d1cb6d7794589e5b064b31214def4
#
_entry.id   397d1cb6d7794589e5b064b31214def4
#
_cell.length_a   1.000
_cell.length_b   1.000
_cell.length_c   1.000
_cell.angle_alpha   90.00
_cell.angle_beta   90.00
_cell.angle_gamma   90.00
#
_symmetry.space_group_name_H-M   'P 1'
#
loop_
_entity.id
_entity.type
_entity.pdbx_description
1 polymer ?
#
loop_
_entity_poly.entity_id
_entity_poly.type
_entity_poly.pdbx_seq_one_letter_code
_entity_poly.pdbx_strand_id
1 'polypeptide(L)'
;MFTNNLPPPGGGRPLVAILSPCSLAAEGLRGIIAKGGARPVVLPTETPPLPAGVRRVVVFLPEGPAGLLATLKRAAALLARSTTPLPMLFLSRSPASWLWPTLVHQVADRRLLTAVRAAASDLPVPCLAALLRDAVLEEYPSLEQLAEDETRALGKRPAGITRPELDAILGLLCGYRASAQAQRRGISHKTLYNQRTAGLKKMVEHHPEMAARFPGSQIRDQKSESIAALSAFERELVHAIHSRQIFPVFQPITDEHHQVKGMEILSRWNRNGSVLAAGDFLPQIRSEYAWLVLTAFVLQEAVQNINQHSGECYFAVNIPAAVAGNENLLRMMETARQQLRQPHRSQRLVLEFAENTDLNGHGKIAENIARLQKRGFPIMLDDCFSQSSVMFPVRTMRFSAYKLDMSIVNDMQRDPHALALIRSLIFYCQLTGSRCIAEGVDSLEKFNKLQALGVDRFQGSYLSAPVGRENVAELLLPLSGEAEHRAAIAIPVTPDGKHRALATLQRSSGQ
;
A
#
# COMPACT_ATOMS: atom_id res chain seq x y z
N MET A 1 38.97 40.80 22.35
CA MET A 1 38.70 40.02 23.58
C MET A 1 37.89 38.81 23.16
N PHE A 2 38.55 37.69 22.91
CA PHE A 2 37.88 36.41 22.61
C PHE A 2 37.64 35.70 23.93
N THR A 3 36.42 35.57 24.33
CA THR A 3 36.05 34.73 25.48
C THR A 3 35.96 33.27 25.00
N ASN A 4 36.98 32.48 25.39
CA ASN A 4 36.97 31.02 25.35
C ASN A 4 35.83 30.49 26.18
N ASN A 5 34.78 29.98 25.55
CA ASN A 5 33.85 29.04 26.20
C ASN A 5 34.36 27.61 25.98
N LEU A 6 35.17 27.14 26.91
CA LEU A 6 35.49 25.72 27.08
C LEU A 6 34.23 24.98 27.53
N PRO A 7 33.91 23.80 26.94
CA PRO A 7 32.82 22.98 27.44
C PRO A 7 33.19 22.42 28.82
N PRO A 8 32.18 22.19 29.70
CA PRO A 8 32.47 21.70 31.05
C PRO A 8 33.04 20.27 31.02
N PRO A 9 33.94 19.94 31.95
CA PRO A 9 34.58 18.64 32.02
C PRO A 9 33.62 17.61 32.59
N GLY A 10 33.05 16.77 31.72
CA GLY A 10 32.17 15.66 32.07
C GLY A 10 31.99 14.79 30.84
N GLY A 11 33.06 14.11 30.38
CA GLY A 11 33.11 13.34 29.15
C GLY A 11 32.30 12.05 29.10
N GLY A 12 31.02 12.09 29.48
CA GLY A 12 30.10 10.98 29.24
C GLY A 12 29.48 11.08 27.85
N ARG A 13 29.47 9.98 27.08
CA ARG A 13 28.76 9.90 25.79
C ARG A 13 27.32 10.36 25.96
N PRO A 14 26.77 11.18 25.04
CA PRO A 14 25.41 11.69 25.16
C PRO A 14 24.38 10.52 25.20
N LEU A 15 23.44 10.57 26.14
CA LEU A 15 22.42 9.56 26.31
C LEU A 15 21.26 9.83 25.35
N VAL A 16 20.94 8.84 24.51
CA VAL A 16 19.83 8.89 23.55
C VAL A 16 18.81 7.80 23.90
N ALA A 17 17.58 8.22 24.21
CA ALA A 17 16.49 7.28 24.47
C ALA A 17 15.82 6.81 23.18
N ILE A 18 15.45 5.54 23.10
CA ILE A 18 14.73 4.93 21.98
C ILE A 18 13.37 4.51 22.46
N LEU A 19 12.32 5.02 21.82
CA LEU A 19 10.93 4.62 22.04
C LEU A 19 10.43 3.87 20.80
N SER A 20 10.29 2.55 20.91
CA SER A 20 9.82 1.69 19.83
C SER A 20 9.00 0.53 20.36
N PRO A 21 7.85 0.19 19.76
CA PRO A 21 7.12 -1.04 20.07
C PRO A 21 7.67 -2.26 19.30
N CYS A 22 8.57 -2.05 18.34
CA CYS A 22 9.22 -3.08 17.54
C CYS A 22 10.65 -3.30 18.05
N SER A 23 10.93 -4.50 18.55
CA SER A 23 12.26 -4.88 19.09
C SER A 23 13.35 -4.81 18.02
N LEU A 24 13.06 -5.23 16.78
CA LEU A 24 14.03 -5.16 15.68
C LEU A 24 14.40 -3.71 15.35
N ALA A 25 13.41 -2.82 15.28
CA ALA A 25 13.66 -1.40 15.04
C ALA A 25 14.45 -0.78 16.21
N ALA A 26 14.14 -1.14 17.45
CA ALA A 26 14.86 -0.69 18.64
C ALA A 26 16.33 -1.12 18.60
N GLU A 27 16.60 -2.40 18.29
CA GLU A 27 17.95 -2.94 18.18
C GLU A 27 18.72 -2.33 17.00
N GLY A 28 18.09 -2.15 15.83
CA GLY A 28 18.69 -1.47 14.69
C GLY A 28 19.11 -0.03 15.03
N LEU A 29 18.22 0.74 15.66
CA LEU A 29 18.49 2.09 16.12
C LEU A 29 19.59 2.12 17.20
N ARG A 30 19.58 1.15 18.13
CA ARG A 30 20.62 1.02 19.13
C ARG A 30 22.00 0.86 18.51
N GLY A 31 22.10 -0.01 17.49
CA GLY A 31 23.37 -0.22 16.77
C GLY A 31 23.86 1.03 16.04
N ILE A 32 22.96 1.76 15.37
CA ILE A 32 23.30 2.99 14.63
C ILE A 32 23.73 4.11 15.59
N ILE A 33 23.00 4.33 16.68
CA ILE A 33 23.29 5.36 17.68
C ILE A 33 24.61 5.08 18.39
N ALA A 34 24.87 3.81 18.76
CA ALA A 34 26.11 3.41 19.41
C ALA A 34 27.33 3.63 18.50
N LYS A 35 27.23 3.30 17.21
CA LYS A 35 28.26 3.59 16.19
C LYS A 35 28.48 5.09 15.99
N GLY A 36 27.46 5.91 16.21
CA GLY A 36 27.55 7.37 16.17
C GLY A 36 28.18 8.01 17.40
N GLY A 37 28.64 7.21 18.40
CA GLY A 37 29.33 7.69 19.60
C GLY A 37 28.39 8.08 20.76
N ALA A 38 27.10 7.92 20.63
CA ALA A 38 26.13 8.14 21.70
C ALA A 38 25.83 6.83 22.49
N ARG A 39 25.29 6.97 23.70
CA ARG A 39 24.84 5.83 24.53
C ARG A 39 23.32 5.62 24.35
N PRO A 40 22.89 4.56 23.66
CA PRO A 40 21.46 4.30 23.49
C PRO A 40 20.84 3.64 24.72
N VAL A 41 19.60 4.02 25.05
CA VAL A 41 18.76 3.38 26.07
C VAL A 41 17.37 3.13 25.48
N VAL A 42 16.96 1.87 25.43
CA VAL A 42 15.61 1.52 24.96
C VAL A 42 14.64 1.69 26.13
N LEU A 43 13.60 2.51 25.91
CA LEU A 43 12.57 2.74 26.92
C LEU A 43 11.62 1.53 26.99
N PRO A 44 11.26 1.05 28.19
CA PRO A 44 10.32 -0.06 28.36
C PRO A 44 8.93 0.30 27.82
N THR A 45 8.07 -0.73 27.71
CA THR A 45 6.71 -0.60 27.15
C THR A 45 5.80 0.27 28.01
N GLU A 46 5.99 0.30 29.31
CA GLU A 46 5.35 1.25 30.22
C GLU A 46 6.08 2.59 30.16
N THR A 47 5.40 3.70 30.42
CA THR A 47 5.99 5.04 30.30
C THR A 47 6.70 5.43 31.62
N PRO A 48 7.94 4.99 31.85
CA PRO A 48 8.71 5.43 33.01
C PRO A 48 9.11 6.91 32.83
N PRO A 49 9.52 7.59 33.91
CA PRO A 49 10.22 8.87 33.75
C PRO A 49 11.47 8.64 32.87
N LEU A 50 11.82 9.65 32.07
CA LEU A 50 13.05 9.60 31.29
C LEU A 50 14.25 9.45 32.24
N PRO A 51 15.22 8.61 31.90
CA PRO A 51 16.49 8.54 32.64
C PRO A 51 17.16 9.90 32.69
N ALA A 52 17.78 10.22 33.83
CA ALA A 52 18.52 11.47 33.95
C ALA A 52 19.62 11.57 32.88
N GLY A 53 19.80 12.76 32.31
CA GLY A 53 20.84 13.01 31.28
C GLY A 53 20.46 12.60 29.87
N VAL A 54 19.24 12.19 29.59
CA VAL A 54 18.76 11.99 28.20
C VAL A 54 18.75 13.33 27.46
N ARG A 55 19.55 13.42 26.40
CA ARG A 55 19.61 14.59 25.54
C ARG A 55 18.56 14.61 24.45
N ARG A 56 18.15 13.42 23.98
CA ARG A 56 17.24 13.26 22.84
C ARG A 56 16.45 11.96 22.91
N VAL A 57 15.27 11.94 22.33
CA VAL A 57 14.44 10.74 22.17
C VAL A 57 14.26 10.44 20.68
N VAL A 58 14.54 9.22 20.27
CA VAL A 58 14.22 8.71 18.93
C VAL A 58 13.00 7.83 19.04
N VAL A 59 11.94 8.17 18.33
CA VAL A 59 10.65 7.48 18.37
C VAL A 59 10.42 6.80 17.03
N PHE A 60 10.33 5.47 17.04
CA PHE A 60 9.91 4.71 15.87
C PHE A 60 8.40 4.47 15.92
N LEU A 61 7.67 5.03 14.97
CA LEU A 61 6.23 4.82 14.79
C LEU A 61 6.00 3.69 13.79
N PRO A 62 5.43 2.55 14.20
CA PRO A 62 5.11 1.45 13.29
C PRO A 62 3.93 1.82 12.40
N GLU A 63 3.77 1.12 11.28
CA GLU A 63 2.64 1.33 10.36
C GLU A 63 1.29 0.85 10.94
N GLY A 64 1.31 -0.17 11.78
CA GLY A 64 0.08 -0.71 12.37
C GLY A 64 -0.63 0.28 13.31
N PRO A 65 -1.93 0.56 13.10
CA PRO A 65 -2.66 1.63 13.80
C PRO A 65 -2.59 1.57 15.32
N ALA A 66 -2.67 0.38 15.90
CA ALA A 66 -2.60 0.21 17.35
C ALA A 66 -1.23 0.60 17.92
N GLY A 67 -0.17 0.11 17.27
CA GLY A 67 1.21 0.42 17.65
C GLY A 67 1.55 1.91 17.43
N LEU A 68 1.11 2.46 16.29
CA LEU A 68 1.27 3.87 15.95
C LEU A 68 0.66 4.76 17.04
N LEU A 69 -0.63 4.59 17.33
CA LEU A 69 -1.34 5.43 18.30
C LEU A 69 -0.84 5.24 19.73
N ALA A 70 -0.52 4.01 20.12
CA ALA A 70 0.05 3.74 21.45
C ALA A 70 1.41 4.41 21.61
N THR A 71 2.28 4.32 20.61
CA THR A 71 3.61 4.95 20.66
C THR A 71 3.51 6.47 20.64
N LEU A 72 2.63 7.02 19.79
CA LEU A 72 2.37 8.45 19.72
C LEU A 72 1.86 8.99 21.06
N LYS A 73 0.92 8.29 21.71
CA LYS A 73 0.42 8.65 23.06
C LYS A 73 1.55 8.68 24.09
N ARG A 74 2.46 7.71 24.04
CA ARG A 74 3.62 7.63 24.94
C ARG A 74 4.61 8.75 24.69
N ALA A 75 4.93 9.05 23.43
CA ALA A 75 5.80 10.15 23.05
C ALA A 75 5.22 11.50 23.53
N ALA A 76 3.92 11.73 23.30
CA ALA A 76 3.22 12.92 23.79
C ALA A 76 3.24 13.03 25.33
N ALA A 77 3.11 11.91 26.05
CA ALA A 77 3.20 11.90 27.51
C ALA A 77 4.62 12.25 28.02
N LEU A 78 5.67 11.84 27.29
CA LEU A 78 7.04 12.26 27.61
C LEU A 78 7.26 13.75 27.41
N LEU A 79 6.76 14.30 26.28
CA LEU A 79 6.80 15.75 25.99
C LEU A 79 6.04 16.54 27.05
N ALA A 80 4.81 16.11 27.41
CA ALA A 80 3.98 16.82 28.40
C ALA A 80 4.55 16.82 29.83
N ARG A 81 5.45 15.90 30.16
CA ARG A 81 6.15 15.83 31.45
C ARG A 81 7.45 16.65 31.47
N SER A 82 7.93 17.07 30.33
CA SER A 82 9.15 17.86 30.24
C SER A 82 8.88 19.31 30.64
N THR A 83 9.83 19.96 31.29
CA THR A 83 9.76 21.37 31.66
C THR A 83 10.35 22.30 30.59
N THR A 84 11.14 21.69 29.68
CA THR A 84 11.78 22.38 28.54
C THR A 84 11.56 21.57 27.27
N PRO A 85 11.67 22.21 26.07
CA PRO A 85 11.56 21.48 24.82
C PRO A 85 12.54 20.31 24.76
N LEU A 86 12.02 19.08 24.63
CA LEU A 86 12.78 17.85 24.56
C LEU A 86 13.06 17.53 23.09
N PRO A 87 14.35 17.49 22.64
CA PRO A 87 14.65 17.07 21.28
C PRO A 87 14.13 15.68 21.00
N MET A 88 13.18 15.58 20.05
CA MET A 88 12.52 14.33 19.71
C MET A 88 12.46 14.15 18.19
N LEU A 89 12.94 12.99 17.71
CA LEU A 89 12.89 12.62 16.31
C LEU A 89 11.90 11.49 16.12
N PHE A 90 10.83 11.72 15.36
CA PHE A 90 9.92 10.70 14.90
C PHE A 90 10.42 10.08 13.60
N LEU A 91 10.51 8.77 13.57
CA LEU A 91 10.72 7.96 12.37
C LEU A 91 9.38 7.33 12.00
N SER A 92 8.77 7.81 10.92
CA SER A 92 7.39 7.46 10.57
C SER A 92 7.17 7.50 9.06
N ARG A 93 6.20 6.73 8.58
CA ARG A 93 5.61 6.90 7.25
C ARG A 93 4.34 7.76 7.26
N SER A 94 3.84 8.10 8.44
CA SER A 94 2.69 9.00 8.55
C SER A 94 3.09 10.42 8.15
N PRO A 95 2.23 11.13 7.37
CA PRO A 95 2.50 12.50 6.96
C PRO A 95 2.70 13.45 8.13
N ALA A 96 3.61 14.41 8.00
CA ALA A 96 3.83 15.44 8.99
C ALA A 96 2.57 16.30 9.20
N SER A 97 1.83 16.55 8.13
CA SER A 97 0.54 17.28 8.14
C SER A 97 -0.54 16.62 9.01
N TRP A 98 -0.44 15.31 9.27
CA TRP A 98 -1.31 14.61 10.20
C TRP A 98 -0.69 14.44 11.60
N LEU A 99 0.62 14.18 11.67
CA LEU A 99 1.31 14.02 12.96
C LEU A 99 1.30 15.28 13.79
N TRP A 100 1.56 16.44 13.18
CA TRP A 100 1.61 17.73 13.88
C TRP A 100 0.31 18.09 14.58
N PRO A 101 -0.86 18.20 13.91
CA PRO A 101 -2.10 18.52 14.58
C PRO A 101 -2.50 17.46 15.61
N THR A 102 -2.14 16.20 15.41
CA THR A 102 -2.38 15.14 16.39
C THR A 102 -1.55 15.37 17.65
N LEU A 103 -0.26 15.68 17.54
CA LEU A 103 0.59 16.00 18.71
C LEU A 103 0.13 17.27 19.43
N VAL A 104 -0.25 18.31 18.69
CA VAL A 104 -0.80 19.54 19.27
C VAL A 104 -2.04 19.26 20.13
N HIS A 105 -2.87 18.31 19.74
CA HIS A 105 -4.02 17.89 20.55
C HIS A 105 -3.66 17.05 21.79
N GLN A 106 -2.48 16.42 21.81
CA GLN A 106 -2.03 15.61 22.94
C GLN A 106 -1.22 16.40 23.96
N VAL A 107 -0.50 17.46 23.53
CA VAL A 107 0.41 18.25 24.37
C VAL A 107 -0.15 19.66 24.50
N ALA A 108 -0.54 20.05 25.72
CA ALA A 108 -1.20 21.34 25.96
C ALA A 108 -0.28 22.57 25.70
N ASP A 109 1.00 22.43 26.05
CA ASP A 109 1.98 23.51 25.82
C ASP A 109 2.73 23.29 24.49
N ARG A 110 2.40 24.10 23.49
CA ARG A 110 3.04 24.07 22.17
C ARG A 110 4.53 24.35 22.19
N ARG A 111 5.04 25.07 23.19
CA ARG A 111 6.46 25.36 23.31
C ARG A 111 7.29 24.09 23.43
N LEU A 112 6.74 23.04 24.04
CA LEU A 112 7.39 21.75 24.19
C LEU A 112 7.56 21.01 22.85
N LEU A 113 6.86 21.39 21.80
CA LEU A 113 6.90 20.77 20.47
C LEU A 113 7.94 21.41 19.53
N THR A 114 8.55 22.53 19.88
CA THR A 114 9.50 23.26 19.01
C THR A 114 10.75 22.45 18.64
N ALA A 115 11.17 21.52 19.49
CA ALA A 115 12.30 20.65 19.28
C ALA A 115 11.93 19.28 18.66
N VAL A 116 10.69 19.13 18.19
CA VAL A 116 10.21 17.90 17.55
C VAL A 116 10.52 17.92 16.05
N ARG A 117 11.08 16.82 15.56
CA ARG A 117 11.43 16.57 14.15
C ARG A 117 10.77 15.27 13.69
N ALA A 118 10.60 15.12 12.38
CA ALA A 118 10.14 13.87 11.79
C ALA A 118 10.92 13.56 10.52
N ALA A 119 11.16 12.28 10.30
CA ALA A 119 11.78 11.77 9.08
C ALA A 119 11.13 10.44 8.69
N ALA A 120 11.29 10.04 7.43
CA ALA A 120 10.77 8.79 6.94
C ALA A 120 11.42 7.59 7.66
N SER A 121 10.62 6.61 8.08
CA SER A 121 11.13 5.41 8.79
C SER A 121 11.89 4.43 7.90
N ASP A 122 11.83 4.62 6.58
CA ASP A 122 12.48 3.80 5.56
C ASP A 122 13.71 4.47 4.91
N LEU A 123 14.26 5.49 5.57
CA LEU A 123 15.53 6.09 5.14
C LEU A 123 16.64 5.05 5.07
N PRO A 124 17.52 5.11 4.05
CA PRO A 124 18.74 4.30 4.02
C PRO A 124 19.56 4.48 5.28
N VAL A 125 20.16 3.40 5.78
CA VAL A 125 20.95 3.41 7.04
C VAL A 125 22.00 4.52 7.08
N PRO A 126 22.78 4.83 6.01
CA PRO A 126 23.72 5.95 6.02
C PRO A 126 23.05 7.31 6.23
N CYS A 127 21.89 7.55 5.60
CA CYS A 127 21.13 8.79 5.76
C CYS A 127 20.56 8.91 7.18
N LEU A 128 20.04 7.83 7.73
CA LEU A 128 19.57 7.78 9.10
C LEU A 128 20.71 8.02 10.10
N ALA A 129 21.87 7.42 9.88
CA ALA A 129 23.04 7.62 10.71
C ALA A 129 23.55 9.07 10.67
N ALA A 130 23.45 9.73 9.51
CA ALA A 130 23.78 11.15 9.37
C ALA A 130 22.79 12.03 10.14
N LEU A 131 21.48 11.77 9.99
CA LEU A 131 20.40 12.51 10.66
C LEU A 131 20.47 12.38 12.20
N LEU A 132 20.96 11.26 12.71
CA LEU A 132 21.13 11.03 14.14
C LEU A 132 22.32 11.77 14.78
N ARG A 133 23.11 12.53 14.01
CA ARG A 133 24.12 13.45 14.55
C ARG A 133 23.46 14.75 15.02
N ASP A 134 23.90 15.26 16.16
CA ASP A 134 23.25 16.43 16.79
C ASP A 134 23.21 17.65 15.86
N ALA A 135 24.33 18.02 15.23
CA ALA A 135 24.40 19.18 14.34
C ALA A 135 23.44 19.09 13.14
N VAL A 136 23.27 17.89 12.55
CA VAL A 136 22.36 17.70 11.40
C VAL A 136 20.91 17.75 11.85
N LEU A 137 20.60 17.25 13.03
CA LEU A 137 19.23 17.25 13.55
C LEU A 137 18.74 18.67 13.93
N GLU A 138 19.64 19.51 14.41
CA GLU A 138 19.31 20.91 14.75
C GLU A 138 18.95 21.73 13.49
N GLU A 139 19.63 21.49 12.37
CA GLU A 139 19.37 22.13 11.08
C GLU A 139 18.16 21.53 10.34
N TYR A 140 17.69 20.35 10.76
CA TYR A 140 16.57 19.67 10.09
C TYR A 140 15.25 20.39 10.36
N PRO A 141 14.35 20.51 9.36
CA PRO A 141 13.07 21.22 9.53
C PRO A 141 12.28 20.70 10.72
N SER A 142 11.61 21.59 11.46
CA SER A 142 10.71 21.19 12.53
C SER A 142 9.50 20.41 11.97
N LEU A 143 8.89 19.58 12.82
CA LEU A 143 7.67 18.88 12.42
C LEU A 143 6.55 19.87 12.02
N GLU A 144 6.50 21.05 12.64
CA GLU A 144 5.55 22.10 12.28
C GLU A 144 5.81 22.61 10.85
N GLN A 145 7.05 22.95 10.51
CA GLN A 145 7.44 23.40 9.17
C GLN A 145 7.12 22.34 8.10
N LEU A 146 7.48 21.08 8.34
CA LEU A 146 7.15 19.98 7.44
C LEU A 146 5.63 19.83 7.25
N ALA A 147 4.87 19.97 8.33
CA ALA A 147 3.41 19.90 8.28
C ALA A 147 2.77 21.06 7.49
N GLU A 148 3.33 22.27 7.61
CA GLU A 148 2.89 23.42 6.83
C GLU A 148 3.19 23.27 5.35
N ASP A 149 4.38 22.80 4.99
CA ASP A 149 4.80 22.58 3.61
C ASP A 149 3.93 21.49 2.95
N GLU A 150 3.70 20.36 3.64
CA GLU A 150 2.79 19.32 3.17
C GLU A 150 1.34 19.84 3.04
N THR A 151 0.85 20.62 4.02
CA THR A 151 -0.50 21.18 3.99
C THR A 151 -0.67 22.14 2.81
N ARG A 152 0.35 22.95 2.53
CA ARG A 152 0.37 23.85 1.37
C ARG A 152 0.34 23.09 0.04
N ALA A 153 1.10 22.00 -0.05
CA ALA A 153 1.12 21.15 -1.21
C ALA A 153 -0.19 20.39 -1.44
N LEU A 154 -0.86 19.97 -0.36
CA LEU A 154 -2.13 19.23 -0.41
C LEU A 154 -3.38 20.11 -0.58
N GLY A 155 -3.28 21.42 -0.34
CA GLY A 155 -4.42 22.34 -0.37
C GLY A 155 -5.50 22.08 0.70
N LYS A 156 -5.28 21.12 1.61
CA LYS A 156 -6.19 20.72 2.67
C LYS A 156 -5.43 20.44 3.96
N ARG A 157 -5.90 20.99 5.07
CA ARG A 157 -5.33 20.74 6.40
C ARG A 157 -5.98 19.49 7.01
N PRO A 158 -5.25 18.38 7.22
CA PRO A 158 -5.78 17.20 7.89
C PRO A 158 -6.19 17.51 9.33
N ALA A 159 -7.28 16.90 9.78
CA ALA A 159 -7.71 17.02 11.17
C ALA A 159 -6.92 16.06 12.06
N GLY A 160 -6.20 16.58 13.06
CA GLY A 160 -5.52 15.77 14.06
C GLY A 160 -6.48 15.02 14.98
N ILE A 161 -6.02 13.93 15.57
CA ILE A 161 -6.77 13.12 16.54
C ILE A 161 -6.67 13.80 17.92
N THR A 162 -7.81 14.11 18.51
CA THR A 162 -7.86 14.66 19.85
C THR A 162 -7.56 13.61 20.92
N ARG A 163 -7.16 14.03 22.12
CA ARG A 163 -6.84 13.10 23.22
C ARG A 163 -8.00 12.14 23.57
N PRO A 164 -9.26 12.61 23.69
CA PRO A 164 -10.39 11.71 23.93
C PRO A 164 -10.62 10.69 22.80
N GLU A 165 -10.46 11.12 21.54
CA GLU A 165 -10.58 10.26 20.37
C GLU A 165 -9.48 9.21 20.34
N LEU A 166 -8.22 9.59 20.60
CA LEU A 166 -7.07 8.70 20.64
C LEU A 166 -7.26 7.61 21.70
N ASP A 167 -7.68 7.96 22.90
CA ASP A 167 -7.97 7.03 23.98
C ASP A 167 -9.13 6.09 23.61
N ALA A 168 -10.15 6.62 22.94
CA ALA A 168 -11.30 5.83 22.52
C ALA A 168 -10.94 4.80 21.45
N ILE A 169 -10.12 5.20 20.47
CA ILE A 169 -9.66 4.30 19.40
C ILE A 169 -8.69 3.24 19.96
N LEU A 170 -7.73 3.63 20.80
CA LEU A 170 -6.82 2.67 21.41
C LEU A 170 -7.56 1.58 22.18
N GLY A 171 -8.58 1.94 22.95
CA GLY A 171 -9.38 0.93 23.66
C GLY A 171 -10.14 0.00 22.71
N LEU A 172 -10.59 0.52 21.55
CA LEU A 172 -11.21 -0.28 20.52
C LEU A 172 -10.22 -1.26 19.87
N LEU A 173 -9.02 -0.76 19.52
CA LEU A 173 -7.95 -1.55 18.89
C LEU A 173 -7.41 -2.64 19.81
N CYS A 174 -7.40 -2.37 21.14
CA CYS A 174 -7.04 -3.36 22.17
C CYS A 174 -8.18 -4.33 22.50
N GLY A 175 -9.33 -4.27 21.82
CA GLY A 175 -10.45 -5.19 22.02
C GLY A 175 -11.31 -4.90 23.26
N TYR A 176 -11.20 -3.72 23.88
CA TYR A 176 -12.03 -3.41 25.05
C TYR A 176 -13.50 -3.26 24.66
N ARG A 177 -14.38 -3.93 25.42
CA ARG A 177 -15.83 -3.75 25.30
C ARG A 177 -16.19 -2.30 25.55
N ALA A 178 -17.14 -1.78 24.77
CA ALA A 178 -17.54 -0.36 24.86
C ALA A 178 -18.03 0.02 26.29
N SER A 179 -18.79 -0.89 26.94
CA SER A 179 -19.27 -0.70 28.32
C SER A 179 -18.11 -0.54 29.30
N ALA A 180 -17.16 -1.44 29.27
CA ALA A 180 -16.00 -1.42 30.16
C ALA A 180 -15.12 -0.18 29.92
N GLN A 181 -14.93 0.22 28.66
CA GLN A 181 -14.16 1.42 28.35
C GLN A 181 -14.87 2.72 28.78
N ALA A 182 -16.19 2.81 28.57
CA ALA A 182 -16.98 3.95 29.00
C ALA A 182 -16.97 4.12 30.53
N GLN A 183 -17.17 3.00 31.25
CA GLN A 183 -17.12 2.96 32.71
C GLN A 183 -15.74 3.39 33.26
N ARG A 184 -14.64 2.85 32.71
CA ARG A 184 -13.27 3.22 33.12
C ARG A 184 -12.95 4.69 32.92
N ARG A 185 -13.58 5.33 31.94
CA ARG A 185 -13.38 6.75 31.60
C ARG A 185 -14.41 7.67 32.20
N GLY A 186 -15.41 7.16 32.92
CA GLY A 186 -16.48 7.96 33.51
C GLY A 186 -17.34 8.71 32.50
N ILE A 187 -17.54 8.15 31.29
CA ILE A 187 -18.31 8.80 30.21
C ILE A 187 -19.47 7.91 29.76
N SER A 188 -20.47 8.52 29.12
CA SER A 188 -21.60 7.77 28.56
C SER A 188 -21.18 6.90 27.37
N HIS A 189 -21.92 5.80 27.12
CA HIS A 189 -21.74 4.98 25.93
C HIS A 189 -21.85 5.79 24.64
N LYS A 190 -22.81 6.74 24.59
CA LYS A 190 -22.99 7.63 23.45
C LYS A 190 -21.77 8.52 23.21
N THR A 191 -21.20 9.08 24.28
CA THR A 191 -19.97 9.90 24.21
C THR A 191 -18.80 9.08 23.71
N LEU A 192 -18.60 7.85 24.25
CA LEU A 192 -17.54 6.97 23.79
C LEU A 192 -17.71 6.59 22.32
N TYR A 193 -18.94 6.26 21.91
CA TYR A 193 -19.24 5.92 20.51
C TYR A 193 -18.90 7.08 19.57
N ASN A 194 -19.32 8.31 19.92
CA ASN A 194 -19.01 9.49 19.13
C ASN A 194 -17.49 9.73 19.01
N GLN A 195 -16.74 9.57 20.11
CA GLN A 195 -15.27 9.71 20.12
C GLN A 195 -14.60 8.62 19.26
N ARG A 196 -15.05 7.35 19.36
CA ARG A 196 -14.57 6.27 18.50
C ARG A 196 -14.80 6.57 17.03
N THR A 197 -16.02 6.96 16.67
CA THR A 197 -16.42 7.25 15.29
C THR A 197 -15.67 8.46 14.73
N ALA A 198 -15.59 9.57 15.48
CA ALA A 198 -14.86 10.76 15.03
C ALA A 198 -13.36 10.48 14.83
N GLY A 199 -12.75 9.79 15.78
CA GLY A 199 -11.34 9.44 15.69
C GLY A 199 -11.04 8.41 14.59
N LEU A 200 -11.89 7.38 14.42
CA LEU A 200 -11.75 6.43 13.32
C LEU A 200 -11.88 7.11 11.96
N LYS A 201 -12.79 8.07 11.79
CA LYS A 201 -12.92 8.84 10.56
C LYS A 201 -11.63 9.57 10.19
N LYS A 202 -10.96 10.16 11.17
CA LYS A 202 -9.66 10.82 10.98
C LYS A 202 -8.53 9.82 10.70
N MET A 203 -8.56 8.63 11.34
CA MET A 203 -7.59 7.56 11.07
C MET A 203 -7.72 6.99 9.68
N VAL A 204 -8.93 6.76 9.19
CA VAL A 204 -9.20 6.19 7.86
C VAL A 204 -8.66 7.08 6.73
N GLU A 205 -8.59 8.39 6.93
CA GLU A 205 -7.96 9.30 5.95
C GLU A 205 -6.48 8.97 5.70
N HIS A 206 -5.78 8.38 6.67
CA HIS A 206 -4.34 8.06 6.60
C HIS A 206 -4.04 6.57 6.68
N HIS A 207 -5.00 5.78 7.14
CA HIS A 207 -4.95 4.33 7.30
C HIS A 207 -6.22 3.71 6.73
N PRO A 208 -6.36 3.64 5.39
CA PRO A 208 -7.56 3.14 4.71
C PRO A 208 -7.96 1.71 5.14
N GLU A 209 -6.98 0.90 5.52
CA GLU A 209 -7.19 -0.44 6.07
C GLU A 209 -8.02 -0.45 7.35
N MET A 210 -8.06 0.67 8.08
CA MET A 210 -8.92 0.83 9.25
C MET A 210 -10.41 0.89 8.91
N ALA A 211 -10.75 1.36 7.71
CA ALA A 211 -12.13 1.38 7.23
C ALA A 211 -12.70 -0.03 7.14
N ALA A 212 -11.88 -0.97 6.69
CA ALA A 212 -12.25 -2.37 6.59
C ALA A 212 -12.37 -3.05 7.96
N ARG A 213 -11.51 -2.69 8.90
CA ARG A 213 -11.52 -3.25 10.27
C ARG A 213 -12.64 -2.67 11.14
N PHE A 214 -13.04 -1.40 10.89
CA PHE A 214 -14.04 -0.68 11.66
C PHE A 214 -15.04 0.04 10.74
N PRO A 215 -15.91 -0.69 10.09
CA PRO A 215 -16.82 -0.14 9.07
C PRO A 215 -17.81 0.90 9.58
N GLY A 216 -18.08 0.93 10.88
CA GLY A 216 -18.92 1.96 11.51
C GLY A 216 -18.28 3.36 11.55
N SER A 217 -17.02 3.52 11.14
CA SER A 217 -16.33 4.82 11.07
C SER A 217 -16.64 5.62 9.81
N GLN A 218 -17.25 5.01 8.81
CA GLN A 218 -17.68 5.67 7.60
C GLN A 218 -19.16 6.06 7.69
N ILE A 219 -19.43 7.35 7.84
CA ILE A 219 -20.65 8.12 7.57
C ILE A 219 -21.98 7.35 7.63
N ARG A 220 -22.83 7.80 8.54
CA ARG A 220 -24.25 7.47 8.65
C ARG A 220 -24.98 7.70 7.32
N ASP A 221 -25.01 6.87 6.37
CA ASP A 221 -26.11 6.92 5.40
C ASP A 221 -26.24 5.75 4.45
N GLN A 222 -25.71 4.58 4.67
CA GLN A 222 -26.10 3.41 3.88
C GLN A 222 -25.42 2.09 4.31
N LYS A 223 -24.62 2.02 5.40
CA LYS A 223 -23.70 0.90 5.59
C LYS A 223 -23.87 0.01 6.84
N SER A 224 -24.83 0.23 7.71
CA SER A 224 -25.12 -0.74 8.78
C SER A 224 -25.72 -2.04 8.24
N GLU A 225 -26.31 -2.01 7.05
CA GLU A 225 -26.86 -3.18 6.36
C GLU A 225 -25.80 -4.04 5.67
N SER A 226 -24.70 -3.45 5.20
CA SER A 226 -23.76 -4.17 4.33
C SER A 226 -22.86 -5.19 5.04
N ILE A 227 -22.56 -5.02 6.33
CA ILE A 227 -21.68 -5.95 7.07
C ILE A 227 -22.49 -7.04 7.77
N ALA A 228 -23.68 -6.72 8.24
CA ALA A 228 -24.63 -7.73 8.71
C ALA A 228 -25.02 -8.69 7.58
N ALA A 229 -24.92 -8.22 6.33
CA ALA A 229 -25.27 -8.95 5.12
C ALA A 229 -24.11 -9.78 4.52
N LEU A 230 -22.87 -9.71 5.07
CA LEU A 230 -21.75 -10.53 4.57
C LEU A 230 -22.03 -12.02 4.81
N SER A 231 -21.85 -12.82 3.77
CA SER A 231 -21.84 -14.28 3.88
C SER A 231 -20.71 -14.76 4.79
N ALA A 232 -20.77 -16.01 5.25
CA ALA A 232 -19.68 -16.61 6.04
C ALA A 232 -18.37 -16.59 5.27
N PHE A 233 -18.42 -16.86 3.96
CA PHE A 233 -17.28 -16.82 3.05
C PHE A 233 -16.68 -15.41 2.97
N GLU A 234 -17.49 -14.38 2.81
CA GLU A 234 -16.99 -13.00 2.69
C GLU A 234 -16.40 -12.47 3.99
N ARG A 235 -16.94 -12.89 5.14
CA ARG A 235 -16.29 -12.59 6.44
C ARG A 235 -14.93 -13.26 6.57
N GLU A 236 -14.81 -14.52 6.12
CA GLU A 236 -13.54 -15.24 6.08
C GLU A 236 -12.55 -14.55 5.12
N LEU A 237 -13.00 -14.15 3.92
CA LEU A 237 -12.20 -13.41 2.93
C LEU A 237 -11.65 -12.11 3.52
N VAL A 238 -12.50 -11.30 4.13
CA VAL A 238 -12.09 -10.03 4.75
C VAL A 238 -11.10 -10.28 5.89
N HIS A 239 -11.32 -11.33 6.70
CA HIS A 239 -10.37 -11.73 7.73
C HIS A 239 -9.04 -12.21 7.13
N ALA A 240 -9.08 -12.98 6.04
CA ALA A 240 -7.90 -13.49 5.34
C ALA A 240 -7.03 -12.37 4.74
N ILE A 241 -7.64 -11.28 4.25
CA ILE A 241 -6.91 -10.09 3.81
C ILE A 241 -6.14 -9.47 5.00
N HIS A 242 -6.80 -9.30 6.14
CA HIS A 242 -6.17 -8.71 7.32
C HIS A 242 -5.11 -9.59 7.98
N SER A 243 -5.27 -10.91 7.92
CA SER A 243 -4.32 -11.89 8.46
C SER A 243 -3.21 -12.28 7.47
N ARG A 244 -3.13 -11.59 6.30
CA ARG A 244 -2.16 -11.86 5.23
C ARG A 244 -2.22 -13.28 4.65
N GLN A 245 -3.35 -13.94 4.76
CA GLN A 245 -3.61 -15.21 4.06
C GLN A 245 -3.90 -14.95 2.58
N ILE A 246 -4.44 -13.76 2.24
CA ILE A 246 -4.48 -13.27 0.87
C ILE A 246 -3.20 -12.47 0.63
N PHE A 247 -2.51 -12.82 -0.46
CA PHE A 247 -1.24 -12.22 -0.85
C PHE A 247 -1.18 -11.97 -2.36
N PRO A 248 -0.40 -10.98 -2.81
CA PRO A 248 -0.25 -10.69 -4.22
C PRO A 248 0.78 -11.61 -4.86
N VAL A 249 0.54 -11.92 -6.13
CA VAL A 249 1.56 -12.39 -7.07
C VAL A 249 1.57 -11.45 -8.27
N PHE A 250 2.69 -11.38 -8.97
CA PHE A 250 2.95 -10.41 -10.03
C PHE A 250 3.26 -11.14 -11.32
N GLN A 251 2.44 -10.93 -12.34
CA GLN A 251 2.67 -11.51 -13.66
C GLN A 251 3.24 -10.44 -14.60
N PRO A 252 4.43 -10.66 -15.19
CA PRO A 252 5.05 -9.66 -16.04
C PRO A 252 4.35 -9.56 -17.40
N ILE A 253 4.29 -8.32 -17.89
CA ILE A 253 3.89 -7.95 -19.25
C ILE A 253 5.14 -7.42 -19.94
N THR A 254 5.59 -8.11 -20.99
CA THR A 254 6.84 -7.80 -21.68
C THR A 254 6.60 -7.17 -23.05
N ASP A 255 7.63 -6.56 -23.60
CA ASP A 255 7.69 -6.21 -25.00
C ASP A 255 8.25 -7.35 -25.86
N GLU A 256 8.43 -7.07 -27.15
CA GLU A 256 9.00 -7.98 -28.15
C GLU A 256 10.45 -8.40 -27.88
N HIS A 257 11.15 -7.63 -27.04
CA HIS A 257 12.53 -7.92 -26.60
C HIS A 257 12.57 -8.59 -25.22
N HIS A 258 11.46 -9.13 -24.77
CA HIS A 258 11.28 -9.75 -23.44
C HIS A 258 11.57 -8.83 -22.26
N GLN A 259 11.59 -7.50 -22.47
CA GLN A 259 11.77 -6.54 -21.39
C GLN A 259 10.45 -6.29 -20.67
N VAL A 260 10.46 -6.36 -19.35
CA VAL A 260 9.26 -6.13 -18.54
C VAL A 260 8.87 -4.65 -18.60
N LYS A 261 7.68 -4.36 -19.08
CA LYS A 261 7.08 -3.02 -19.17
C LYS A 261 6.01 -2.79 -18.11
N GLY A 262 5.36 -3.87 -17.68
CA GLY A 262 4.35 -3.82 -16.65
C GLY A 262 4.24 -5.13 -15.88
N MET A 263 3.50 -5.09 -14.79
CA MET A 263 3.15 -6.27 -14.00
C MET A 263 1.68 -6.21 -13.62
N GLU A 264 0.96 -7.27 -13.90
CA GLU A 264 -0.40 -7.44 -13.39
C GLU A 264 -0.34 -8.02 -11.98
N ILE A 265 -1.12 -7.42 -11.06
CA ILE A 265 -1.22 -7.88 -9.68
C ILE A 265 -2.41 -8.82 -9.54
N LEU A 266 -2.11 -10.08 -9.26
CA LEU A 266 -3.10 -11.12 -9.08
C LEU A 266 -3.16 -11.54 -7.60
N SER A 267 -4.36 -11.76 -7.08
CA SER A 267 -4.54 -12.24 -5.71
C SER A 267 -4.44 -13.75 -5.63
N ARG A 268 -3.84 -14.24 -4.55
CA ARG A 268 -3.82 -15.64 -4.13
C ARG A 268 -4.30 -15.73 -2.70
N TRP A 269 -5.00 -16.81 -2.36
CA TRP A 269 -5.48 -17.05 -1.02
C TRP A 269 -4.94 -18.37 -0.48
N ASN A 270 -4.10 -18.31 0.53
CA ASN A 270 -3.72 -19.49 1.30
C ASN A 270 -4.83 -19.84 2.29
N ARG A 271 -5.73 -20.71 1.87
CA ARG A 271 -6.88 -21.16 2.65
C ARG A 271 -6.61 -22.57 3.15
N ASN A 272 -6.48 -22.73 4.47
CA ASN A 272 -6.25 -24.05 5.11
C ASN A 272 -5.05 -24.83 4.51
N GLY A 273 -3.97 -24.14 4.15
CA GLY A 273 -2.77 -24.76 3.57
C GLY A 273 -2.83 -25.01 2.07
N SER A 274 -3.94 -24.68 1.40
CA SER A 274 -4.09 -24.72 -0.05
C SER A 274 -4.10 -23.31 -0.63
N VAL A 275 -3.32 -23.07 -1.69
CA VAL A 275 -3.29 -21.77 -2.38
C VAL A 275 -4.33 -21.75 -3.50
N LEU A 276 -5.35 -20.93 -3.32
CA LEU A 276 -6.40 -20.69 -4.30
C LEU A 276 -6.00 -19.57 -5.25
N ALA A 277 -6.24 -19.76 -6.54
CA ALA A 277 -6.14 -18.69 -7.54
C ALA A 277 -7.36 -17.75 -7.49
N ALA A 278 -7.25 -16.57 -8.09
CA ALA A 278 -8.32 -15.59 -8.14
C ALA A 278 -9.63 -16.18 -8.70
N GLY A 279 -9.54 -16.98 -9.78
CA GLY A 279 -10.70 -17.64 -10.39
C GLY A 279 -11.46 -18.59 -9.47
N ASP A 280 -10.82 -19.13 -8.42
CA ASP A 280 -11.44 -20.09 -7.50
C ASP A 280 -12.29 -19.41 -6.41
N PHE A 281 -11.96 -18.16 -6.04
CA PHE A 281 -12.62 -17.50 -4.90
C PHE A 281 -13.35 -16.21 -5.27
N LEU A 282 -12.90 -15.45 -6.28
CA LEU A 282 -13.55 -14.20 -6.68
C LEU A 282 -15.02 -14.39 -7.09
N PRO A 283 -15.41 -15.46 -7.84
CA PRO A 283 -16.81 -15.66 -8.23
C PRO A 283 -17.77 -15.86 -7.05
N GLN A 284 -17.27 -16.13 -5.85
CA GLN A 284 -18.06 -16.32 -4.64
C GLN A 284 -18.37 -14.99 -3.91
N ILE A 285 -17.71 -13.90 -4.30
CA ILE A 285 -17.91 -12.57 -3.69
C ILE A 285 -19.17 -11.93 -4.30
N ARG A 286 -20.14 -11.58 -3.47
CA ARG A 286 -21.39 -10.91 -3.85
C ARG A 286 -21.48 -9.50 -3.31
N SER A 287 -20.88 -9.26 -2.14
CA SER A 287 -20.93 -7.98 -1.44
C SER A 287 -20.01 -6.95 -2.09
N GLU A 288 -20.55 -5.78 -2.40
CA GLU A 288 -19.77 -4.62 -2.81
C GLU A 288 -18.68 -4.25 -1.79
N TYR A 289 -19.00 -4.41 -0.50
CA TYR A 289 -18.05 -4.14 0.57
C TYR A 289 -16.82 -5.08 0.52
N ALA A 290 -17.04 -6.39 0.33
CA ALA A 290 -15.93 -7.34 0.22
C ALA A 290 -15.05 -7.02 -1.00
N TRP A 291 -15.65 -6.63 -2.13
CA TRP A 291 -14.93 -6.16 -3.30
C TRP A 291 -14.13 -4.88 -3.04
N LEU A 292 -14.68 -3.91 -2.32
CA LEU A 292 -13.97 -2.68 -1.95
C LEU A 292 -12.75 -2.98 -1.07
N VAL A 293 -12.88 -3.91 -0.12
CA VAL A 293 -11.76 -4.32 0.76
C VAL A 293 -10.66 -4.98 -0.04
N LEU A 294 -11.00 -5.90 -0.94
CA LEU A 294 -10.03 -6.57 -1.80
C LEU A 294 -9.33 -5.58 -2.75
N THR A 295 -10.09 -4.67 -3.37
CA THR A 295 -9.55 -3.63 -4.25
C THR A 295 -8.60 -2.71 -3.49
N ALA A 296 -8.95 -2.30 -2.26
CA ALA A 296 -8.08 -1.49 -1.43
C ALA A 296 -6.74 -2.19 -1.12
N PHE A 297 -6.79 -3.50 -0.83
CA PHE A 297 -5.61 -4.31 -0.62
C PHE A 297 -4.72 -4.33 -1.86
N VAL A 298 -5.26 -4.62 -3.05
CA VAL A 298 -4.48 -4.69 -4.29
C VAL A 298 -3.90 -3.33 -4.67
N LEU A 299 -4.65 -2.23 -4.50
CA LEU A 299 -4.15 -0.86 -4.70
C LEU A 299 -2.98 -0.53 -3.77
N GLN A 300 -3.05 -0.95 -2.50
CA GLN A 300 -1.96 -0.75 -1.55
C GLN A 300 -0.70 -1.51 -2.00
N GLU A 301 -0.85 -2.73 -2.50
CA GLU A 301 0.24 -3.52 -3.05
C GLU A 301 0.88 -2.83 -4.27
N ALA A 302 0.07 -2.30 -5.19
CA ALA A 302 0.56 -1.54 -6.33
C ALA A 302 1.38 -0.31 -5.90
N VAL A 303 0.85 0.49 -4.97
CA VAL A 303 1.54 1.68 -4.44
C VAL A 303 2.87 1.32 -3.78
N GLN A 304 2.91 0.25 -2.99
CA GLN A 304 4.15 -0.21 -2.35
C GLN A 304 5.21 -0.58 -3.39
N ASN A 305 4.84 -1.32 -4.43
CA ASN A 305 5.77 -1.72 -5.48
C ASN A 305 6.23 -0.53 -6.34
N ILE A 306 5.33 0.40 -6.69
CA ILE A 306 5.70 1.64 -7.39
C ILE A 306 6.70 2.46 -6.57
N ASN A 307 6.53 2.51 -5.26
CA ASN A 307 7.44 3.23 -4.36
C ASN A 307 8.77 2.50 -4.14
N GLN A 308 8.76 1.17 -4.17
CA GLN A 308 9.94 0.34 -3.92
C GLN A 308 10.84 0.26 -5.15
N HIS A 309 10.26 0.18 -6.35
CA HIS A 309 10.99 -0.02 -7.58
C HIS A 309 11.09 1.28 -8.39
N SER A 310 12.31 1.68 -8.71
CA SER A 310 12.60 2.77 -9.65
C SER A 310 12.31 2.33 -11.10
N GLY A 311 12.22 3.28 -12.02
CA GLY A 311 11.98 2.99 -13.45
C GLY A 311 10.54 3.20 -13.86
N GLU A 312 10.19 2.75 -15.07
CA GLU A 312 8.91 3.04 -15.74
C GLU A 312 7.92 1.87 -15.74
N CYS A 313 8.30 0.71 -15.18
CA CYS A 313 7.41 -0.43 -15.10
C CYS A 313 6.12 -0.05 -14.36
N TYR A 314 4.97 -0.26 -15.00
CA TYR A 314 3.67 -0.03 -14.40
C TYR A 314 3.17 -1.25 -13.63
N PHE A 315 2.21 -1.03 -12.73
CA PHE A 315 1.51 -2.08 -12.01
C PHE A 315 0.02 -1.97 -12.32
N ALA A 316 -0.53 -3.04 -12.88
CA ALA A 316 -1.92 -3.12 -13.28
C ALA A 316 -2.78 -3.76 -12.19
N VAL A 317 -3.93 -3.18 -11.96
CA VAL A 317 -4.88 -3.57 -10.91
C VAL A 317 -6.25 -3.80 -11.54
N ASN A 318 -6.77 -5.00 -11.38
CA ASN A 318 -8.11 -5.36 -11.80
C ASN A 318 -9.18 -4.62 -10.99
N ILE A 319 -10.11 -3.94 -11.65
CA ILE A 319 -11.23 -3.23 -11.04
C ILE A 319 -12.52 -4.02 -11.30
N PRO A 320 -13.08 -4.66 -10.27
CA PRO A 320 -14.33 -5.41 -10.42
C PRO A 320 -15.48 -4.52 -10.83
N ALA A 321 -16.40 -5.04 -11.65
CA ALA A 321 -17.61 -4.31 -12.08
C ALA A 321 -18.43 -3.77 -10.88
N ALA A 322 -18.47 -4.52 -9.76
CA ALA A 322 -19.12 -4.10 -8.52
C ALA A 322 -18.51 -2.82 -7.90
N VAL A 323 -17.25 -2.52 -8.20
CA VAL A 323 -16.54 -1.35 -7.67
C VAL A 323 -16.48 -0.23 -8.70
N ALA A 324 -16.52 -0.55 -9.98
CA ALA A 324 -16.30 0.38 -11.09
C ALA A 324 -17.22 1.62 -11.04
N GLY A 325 -18.50 1.44 -10.70
CA GLY A 325 -19.49 2.53 -10.56
C GLY A 325 -19.53 3.20 -9.18
N ASN A 326 -18.72 2.74 -8.21
CA ASN A 326 -18.79 3.21 -6.84
C ASN A 326 -17.96 4.49 -6.65
N GLU A 327 -18.49 5.48 -5.94
CA GLU A 327 -17.77 6.72 -5.63
C GLU A 327 -16.53 6.49 -4.75
N ASN A 328 -16.50 5.41 -3.99
CA ASN A 328 -15.33 5.07 -3.18
C ASN A 328 -14.11 4.73 -4.05
N LEU A 329 -14.29 4.24 -5.29
CA LEU A 329 -13.17 3.99 -6.19
C LEU A 329 -12.35 5.27 -6.42
N LEU A 330 -13.02 6.39 -6.72
CA LEU A 330 -12.33 7.67 -6.92
C LEU A 330 -11.56 8.13 -5.67
N ARG A 331 -12.12 7.90 -4.49
CA ARG A 331 -11.46 8.21 -3.20
C ARG A 331 -10.26 7.30 -2.95
N MET A 332 -10.40 6.01 -3.24
CA MET A 332 -9.31 5.03 -3.11
C MET A 332 -8.15 5.37 -4.03
N MET A 333 -8.44 5.75 -5.28
CA MET A 333 -7.43 6.15 -6.24
C MET A 333 -6.72 7.45 -5.84
N GLU A 334 -7.45 8.42 -5.31
CA GLU A 334 -6.85 9.65 -4.79
C GLU A 334 -5.96 9.35 -3.58
N THR A 335 -6.40 8.47 -2.68
CA THR A 335 -5.58 8.01 -1.54
C THR A 335 -4.33 7.27 -2.03
N ALA A 336 -4.45 6.39 -3.02
CA ALA A 336 -3.32 5.69 -3.61
C ALA A 336 -2.31 6.68 -4.20
N ARG A 337 -2.77 7.72 -4.92
CA ARG A 337 -1.90 8.77 -5.47
C ARG A 337 -1.16 9.54 -4.39
N GLN A 338 -1.84 9.87 -3.28
CA GLN A 338 -1.24 10.57 -2.14
C GLN A 338 -0.18 9.72 -1.40
N GLN A 339 -0.29 8.41 -1.45
CA GLN A 339 0.68 7.48 -0.85
C GLN A 339 1.91 7.23 -1.74
N LEU A 340 1.88 7.67 -3.01
CA LEU A 340 3.05 7.60 -3.87
C LEU A 340 4.09 8.63 -3.40
N ARG A 341 5.35 8.19 -3.26
CA ARG A 341 6.48 9.10 -2.93
C ARG A 341 6.63 10.24 -3.92
N GLN A 342 6.25 10.00 -5.16
CA GLN A 342 6.28 10.98 -6.26
C GLN A 342 4.93 10.95 -6.97
N PRO A 343 4.07 11.96 -6.81
CA PRO A 343 2.71 11.98 -7.37
C PRO A 343 2.62 11.76 -8.88
N HIS A 344 3.65 12.20 -9.65
CA HIS A 344 3.69 11.96 -11.10
C HIS A 344 3.82 10.48 -11.47
N ARG A 345 4.28 9.62 -10.55
CA ARG A 345 4.31 8.16 -10.76
C ARG A 345 2.92 7.50 -10.74
N SER A 346 1.85 8.26 -10.54
CA SER A 346 0.48 7.75 -10.70
C SER A 346 0.21 7.15 -12.09
N GLN A 347 0.96 7.55 -13.11
CA GLN A 347 0.91 6.94 -14.45
C GLN A 347 1.37 5.48 -14.48
N ARG A 348 2.09 5.02 -13.43
CA ARG A 348 2.49 3.62 -13.27
C ARG A 348 1.43 2.77 -12.58
N LEU A 349 0.40 3.39 -12.01
CA LEU A 349 -0.76 2.71 -11.44
C LEU A 349 -1.85 2.62 -12.51
N VAL A 350 -1.96 1.46 -13.13
CA VAL A 350 -2.86 1.19 -14.25
C VAL A 350 -4.08 0.45 -13.74
N LEU A 351 -5.26 0.77 -14.26
CA LEU A 351 -6.52 0.13 -13.90
C LEU A 351 -7.03 -0.70 -15.06
N GLU A 352 -7.37 -1.95 -14.80
CA GLU A 352 -7.94 -2.89 -15.77
C GLU A 352 -9.42 -3.06 -15.52
N PHE A 353 -10.23 -2.88 -16.56
CA PHE A 353 -11.68 -3.08 -16.55
C PHE A 353 -12.01 -4.17 -17.54
N ALA A 354 -12.71 -5.20 -17.09
CA ALA A 354 -13.11 -6.29 -17.96
C ALA A 354 -14.15 -5.84 -19.00
N GLU A 355 -14.13 -6.46 -20.19
CA GLU A 355 -15.04 -6.20 -21.30
C GLU A 355 -16.52 -6.24 -20.90
N ASN A 356 -16.89 -7.15 -19.98
CA ASN A 356 -18.26 -7.33 -19.50
C ASN A 356 -18.73 -6.25 -18.51
N THR A 357 -17.88 -5.30 -18.18
CA THR A 357 -18.26 -4.13 -17.38
C THR A 357 -19.18 -3.24 -18.22
N ASP A 358 -20.34 -2.82 -17.68
CA ASP A 358 -21.26 -1.93 -18.40
C ASP A 358 -20.62 -0.55 -18.64
N LEU A 359 -19.93 -0.46 -19.78
CA LEU A 359 -19.21 0.73 -20.22
C LEU A 359 -20.06 1.66 -21.09
N ASN A 360 -21.37 1.42 -21.21
CA ASN A 360 -22.26 2.25 -22.03
C ASN A 360 -22.29 3.69 -21.51
N GLY A 361 -21.93 4.63 -22.39
CA GLY A 361 -21.44 5.98 -22.16
C GLY A 361 -22.25 6.97 -21.30
N HIS A 362 -23.31 6.55 -20.60
CA HIS A 362 -24.16 7.40 -19.76
C HIS A 362 -24.32 6.91 -18.31
N GLY A 363 -23.59 5.85 -17.92
CA GLY A 363 -23.65 5.28 -16.57
C GLY A 363 -22.58 5.84 -15.63
N LYS A 364 -22.74 5.59 -14.32
CA LYS A 364 -21.76 5.96 -13.28
C LYS A 364 -20.37 5.40 -13.54
N ILE A 365 -20.27 4.23 -14.17
CA ILE A 365 -18.98 3.59 -14.50
C ILE A 365 -18.25 4.43 -15.52
N ALA A 366 -18.91 4.81 -16.62
CA ALA A 366 -18.33 5.67 -17.66
C ALA A 366 -17.87 7.02 -17.10
N GLU A 367 -18.67 7.61 -16.21
CA GLU A 367 -18.33 8.86 -15.52
C GLU A 367 -17.10 8.69 -14.62
N ASN A 368 -17.02 7.61 -13.84
CA ASN A 368 -15.85 7.33 -12.99
C ASN A 368 -14.59 7.11 -13.83
N ILE A 369 -14.66 6.35 -14.93
CA ILE A 369 -13.55 6.13 -15.85
C ILE A 369 -13.07 7.47 -16.43
N ALA A 370 -13.97 8.31 -16.93
CA ALA A 370 -13.60 9.62 -17.46
C ALA A 370 -12.94 10.52 -16.40
N ARG A 371 -13.42 10.47 -15.15
CA ARG A 371 -12.83 11.21 -14.02
C ARG A 371 -11.43 10.67 -13.66
N LEU A 372 -11.21 9.36 -13.71
CA LEU A 372 -9.91 8.73 -13.46
C LEU A 372 -8.91 9.10 -14.56
N GLN A 373 -9.31 9.03 -15.84
CA GLN A 373 -8.48 9.43 -16.96
C GLN A 373 -8.09 10.92 -16.88
N LYS A 374 -9.05 11.79 -16.55
CA LYS A 374 -8.78 13.23 -16.34
C LYS A 374 -7.77 13.48 -15.22
N ARG A 375 -7.68 12.58 -14.24
CA ARG A 375 -6.69 12.64 -13.16
C ARG A 375 -5.35 12.01 -13.52
N GLY A 376 -5.20 11.51 -14.75
CA GLY A 376 -3.95 10.96 -15.27
C GLY A 376 -3.70 9.49 -14.96
N PHE A 377 -4.72 8.72 -14.53
CA PHE A 377 -4.59 7.27 -14.39
C PHE A 377 -4.80 6.59 -15.74
N PRO A 378 -3.83 5.78 -16.21
CA PRO A 378 -4.02 4.96 -17.40
C PRO A 378 -5.06 3.87 -17.13
N ILE A 379 -5.90 3.61 -18.13
CA ILE A 379 -6.96 2.59 -18.04
C ILE A 379 -6.83 1.64 -19.21
N MET A 380 -6.91 0.35 -18.92
CA MET A 380 -6.88 -0.75 -19.90
C MET A 380 -8.22 -1.45 -19.96
N LEU A 381 -8.58 -1.93 -21.14
CA LEU A 381 -9.71 -2.84 -21.32
C LEU A 381 -9.18 -4.27 -21.35
N ASP A 382 -9.69 -5.08 -20.44
CA ASP A 382 -9.29 -6.47 -20.23
C ASP A 382 -10.29 -7.46 -20.84
N ASP A 383 -9.86 -8.71 -21.03
CA ASP A 383 -10.65 -9.83 -21.54
C ASP A 383 -11.27 -9.58 -22.93
N CYS A 384 -10.64 -8.76 -23.81
CA CYS A 384 -11.19 -8.42 -25.11
C CYS A 384 -11.45 -9.67 -25.96
N PHE A 385 -12.68 -9.80 -26.43
CA PHE A 385 -13.20 -10.93 -27.20
C PHE A 385 -13.33 -12.25 -26.42
N SER A 386 -13.43 -12.18 -25.09
CA SER A 386 -13.67 -13.37 -24.26
C SER A 386 -15.08 -13.97 -24.45
N GLN A 387 -16.02 -13.16 -24.93
CA GLN A 387 -17.41 -13.58 -25.12
C GLN A 387 -17.85 -13.42 -26.58
N SER A 388 -18.92 -14.14 -26.96
CA SER A 388 -19.46 -14.14 -28.31
C SER A 388 -20.12 -12.83 -28.75
N SER A 389 -20.39 -11.90 -27.85
CA SER A 389 -20.96 -10.58 -28.14
C SER A 389 -19.90 -9.48 -27.92
N VAL A 390 -19.39 -8.95 -29.00
CA VAL A 390 -18.39 -7.89 -28.98
C VAL A 390 -19.09 -6.54 -29.05
N MET A 391 -19.12 -5.80 -27.96
CA MET A 391 -19.51 -4.38 -27.96
C MET A 391 -18.45 -3.55 -27.26
N PHE A 392 -17.43 -3.12 -28.02
CA PHE A 392 -16.48 -2.16 -27.49
C PHE A 392 -17.07 -0.74 -27.48
N PRO A 393 -16.98 0.00 -26.36
CA PRO A 393 -17.32 1.40 -26.30
C PRO A 393 -16.24 2.28 -26.96
N VAL A 394 -15.59 1.81 -28.03
CA VAL A 394 -14.43 2.43 -28.68
C VAL A 394 -14.70 3.82 -29.24
N ARG A 395 -15.95 4.19 -29.44
CA ARG A 395 -16.31 5.56 -29.90
C ARG A 395 -16.44 6.56 -28.77
N THR A 396 -16.78 6.09 -27.56
CA THR A 396 -17.10 6.94 -26.42
C THR A 396 -16.01 6.97 -25.36
N MET A 397 -15.21 5.90 -25.27
CA MET A 397 -14.10 5.78 -24.33
C MET A 397 -12.80 5.45 -25.05
N ARG A 398 -11.70 5.97 -24.54
CA ARG A 398 -10.35 5.65 -25.02
C ARG A 398 -9.59 4.96 -23.92
N PHE A 399 -9.05 3.79 -24.22
CA PHE A 399 -8.20 3.03 -23.31
C PHE A 399 -6.74 3.18 -23.73
N SER A 400 -5.84 3.16 -22.76
CA SER A 400 -4.39 3.20 -23.01
C SER A 400 -3.88 1.89 -23.61
N ALA A 401 -4.55 0.78 -23.29
CA ALA A 401 -4.28 -0.53 -23.86
C ALA A 401 -5.54 -1.41 -23.89
N TYR A 402 -5.49 -2.43 -24.72
CA TYR A 402 -6.51 -3.47 -24.91
C TYR A 402 -5.82 -4.83 -24.76
N LYS A 403 -6.32 -5.69 -23.87
CA LYS A 403 -5.78 -7.02 -23.63
C LYS A 403 -6.63 -8.05 -24.38
N LEU A 404 -6.00 -8.80 -25.30
CA LEU A 404 -6.62 -9.93 -25.98
C LEU A 404 -6.73 -11.09 -25.03
N ASP A 405 -7.95 -11.57 -24.80
CA ASP A 405 -8.20 -12.72 -23.95
C ASP A 405 -7.49 -13.97 -24.44
N MET A 406 -7.07 -14.81 -23.51
CA MET A 406 -6.38 -16.07 -23.79
C MET A 406 -7.19 -16.98 -24.73
N SER A 407 -8.51 -17.01 -24.68
CA SER A 407 -9.36 -17.86 -25.51
C SER A 407 -9.22 -17.51 -26.99
N ILE A 408 -9.34 -16.21 -27.35
CA ILE A 408 -9.19 -15.79 -28.75
C ILE A 408 -7.76 -15.96 -29.26
N VAL A 409 -6.75 -15.79 -28.38
CA VAL A 409 -5.35 -16.06 -28.72
C VAL A 409 -5.14 -17.54 -29.00
N ASN A 410 -5.79 -18.44 -28.27
CA ASN A 410 -5.74 -19.88 -28.51
C ASN A 410 -6.41 -20.26 -29.84
N ASP A 411 -7.49 -19.58 -30.19
CA ASP A 411 -8.28 -19.90 -31.39
C ASP A 411 -7.66 -19.35 -32.68
N MET A 412 -6.74 -18.37 -32.61
CA MET A 412 -6.18 -17.68 -33.77
C MET A 412 -5.53 -18.60 -34.82
N GLN A 413 -5.17 -19.83 -34.48
CA GLN A 413 -4.58 -20.78 -35.41
C GLN A 413 -5.61 -21.62 -36.16
N ARG A 414 -6.81 -21.77 -35.57
CA ARG A 414 -7.85 -22.68 -36.05
C ARG A 414 -9.06 -21.95 -36.58
N ASP A 415 -9.30 -20.73 -36.08
CA ASP A 415 -10.45 -19.92 -36.45
C ASP A 415 -10.03 -18.64 -37.21
N PRO A 416 -10.36 -18.54 -38.53
CA PRO A 416 -10.12 -17.31 -39.28
C PRO A 416 -10.85 -16.07 -38.73
N HIS A 417 -12.00 -16.24 -38.07
CA HIS A 417 -12.72 -15.13 -37.45
C HIS A 417 -11.97 -14.59 -36.24
N ALA A 418 -11.42 -15.46 -35.39
CA ALA A 418 -10.56 -15.06 -34.28
C ALA A 418 -9.35 -14.26 -34.79
N LEU A 419 -8.69 -14.75 -35.82
CA LEU A 419 -7.56 -14.04 -36.44
C LEU A 419 -7.97 -12.68 -37.01
N ALA A 420 -9.15 -12.59 -37.63
CA ALA A 420 -9.67 -11.31 -38.18
C ALA A 420 -9.95 -10.30 -37.07
N LEU A 421 -10.55 -10.73 -35.94
CA LEU A 421 -10.80 -9.86 -34.79
C LEU A 421 -9.50 -9.36 -34.15
N ILE A 422 -8.51 -10.24 -33.97
CA ILE A 422 -7.19 -9.87 -33.46
C ILE A 422 -6.54 -8.80 -34.35
N ARG A 423 -6.53 -9.00 -35.68
CA ARG A 423 -5.99 -8.02 -36.63
C ARG A 423 -6.73 -6.68 -36.57
N SER A 424 -8.05 -6.73 -36.44
CA SER A 424 -8.87 -5.53 -36.35
C SER A 424 -8.53 -4.70 -35.10
N LEU A 425 -8.33 -5.37 -33.97
CA LEU A 425 -7.96 -4.68 -32.72
C LEU A 425 -6.53 -4.12 -32.80
N ILE A 426 -5.59 -4.87 -33.35
CA ILE A 426 -4.21 -4.40 -33.55
C ILE A 426 -4.22 -3.13 -34.44
N PHE A 427 -4.94 -3.18 -35.56
CA PHE A 427 -5.05 -2.05 -36.46
C PHE A 427 -5.69 -0.83 -35.78
N TYR A 428 -6.75 -1.06 -34.98
CA TYR A 428 -7.37 -0.01 -34.19
C TYR A 428 -6.36 0.60 -33.19
N CYS A 429 -5.61 -0.23 -32.47
CA CYS A 429 -4.59 0.24 -31.52
C CYS A 429 -3.52 1.09 -32.20
N GLN A 430 -3.04 0.66 -33.38
CA GLN A 430 -2.05 1.40 -34.16
C GLN A 430 -2.57 2.79 -34.58
N LEU A 431 -3.82 2.88 -35.04
CA LEU A 431 -4.42 4.15 -35.45
C LEU A 431 -4.71 5.11 -34.28
N THR A 432 -5.00 4.56 -33.10
CA THR A 432 -5.39 5.36 -31.93
C THR A 432 -4.22 5.66 -30.98
N GLY A 433 -3.05 5.07 -31.21
CA GLY A 433 -1.89 5.18 -30.34
C GLY A 433 -2.05 4.41 -29.03
N SER A 434 -3.00 3.46 -28.97
CA SER A 434 -3.18 2.54 -27.85
C SER A 434 -2.25 1.34 -27.98
N ARG A 435 -2.09 0.57 -26.91
CA ARG A 435 -1.30 -0.68 -26.91
C ARG A 435 -2.21 -1.89 -27.09
N CYS A 436 -1.70 -2.92 -27.78
CA CYS A 436 -2.33 -4.23 -27.84
C CYS A 436 -1.51 -5.22 -27.02
N ILE A 437 -2.12 -5.84 -26.02
CA ILE A 437 -1.50 -6.82 -25.15
C ILE A 437 -2.12 -8.19 -25.47
N ALA A 438 -1.32 -9.22 -25.70
CA ALA A 438 -1.81 -10.58 -25.87
C ALA A 438 -1.60 -11.38 -24.59
N GLU A 439 -2.66 -12.02 -24.12
CA GLU A 439 -2.64 -12.92 -22.98
C GLU A 439 -2.52 -14.39 -23.40
N GLY A 440 -2.19 -15.26 -22.44
CA GLY A 440 -2.11 -16.70 -22.68
C GLY A 440 -1.01 -17.12 -23.66
N VAL A 441 0.06 -16.32 -23.77
CA VAL A 441 1.23 -16.68 -24.58
C VAL A 441 2.00 -17.77 -23.86
N ASP A 442 1.78 -19.03 -24.27
CA ASP A 442 2.33 -20.23 -23.65
C ASP A 442 3.47 -20.88 -24.44
N SER A 443 3.76 -20.40 -25.66
CA SER A 443 4.76 -20.96 -26.54
C SER A 443 5.45 -19.90 -27.41
N LEU A 444 6.68 -20.21 -27.85
CA LEU A 444 7.44 -19.40 -28.80
C LEU A 444 6.69 -19.22 -30.12
N GLU A 445 5.96 -20.25 -30.57
CA GLU A 445 5.19 -20.19 -31.82
C GLU A 445 4.10 -19.13 -31.73
N LYS A 446 3.30 -19.11 -30.62
CA LYS A 446 2.28 -18.08 -30.37
C LYS A 446 2.91 -16.70 -30.28
N PHE A 447 4.01 -16.56 -29.54
CA PHE A 447 4.74 -15.31 -29.41
C PHE A 447 5.14 -14.75 -30.77
N ASN A 448 5.84 -15.54 -31.60
CA ASN A 448 6.30 -15.12 -32.92
C ASN A 448 5.14 -14.75 -33.85
N LYS A 449 4.03 -15.50 -33.78
CA LYS A 449 2.85 -15.23 -34.61
C LYS A 449 2.17 -13.93 -34.22
N LEU A 450 1.99 -13.68 -32.93
CA LEU A 450 1.40 -12.44 -32.42
C LEU A 450 2.30 -11.24 -32.70
N GLN A 451 3.61 -11.38 -32.55
CA GLN A 451 4.59 -10.37 -32.91
C GLN A 451 4.51 -10.01 -34.39
N ALA A 452 4.47 -11.02 -35.28
CA ALA A 452 4.32 -10.84 -36.71
C ALA A 452 2.99 -10.15 -37.11
N LEU A 453 1.94 -10.30 -36.29
CA LEU A 453 0.67 -9.60 -36.47
C LEU A 453 0.72 -8.14 -36.01
N GLY A 454 1.75 -7.76 -35.24
CA GLY A 454 1.92 -6.38 -34.74
C GLY A 454 1.46 -6.16 -33.30
N VAL A 455 1.32 -7.23 -32.52
CA VAL A 455 1.15 -7.12 -31.04
C VAL A 455 2.45 -6.59 -30.44
N ASP A 456 2.37 -5.65 -29.54
CA ASP A 456 3.52 -4.97 -28.96
C ASP A 456 3.76 -5.27 -27.48
N ARG A 457 2.84 -6.04 -26.84
CA ARG A 457 2.97 -6.49 -25.46
C ARG A 457 2.46 -7.91 -25.30
N PHE A 458 3.10 -8.68 -24.40
CA PHE A 458 2.86 -10.10 -24.27
C PHE A 458 2.83 -10.51 -22.80
N GLN A 459 1.89 -11.38 -22.46
CA GLN A 459 1.72 -11.95 -21.11
C GLN A 459 1.39 -13.45 -21.23
N GLY A 460 2.08 -14.27 -20.45
CA GLY A 460 1.83 -15.71 -20.46
C GLY A 460 2.99 -16.55 -19.92
N SER A 461 2.74 -17.85 -19.77
CA SER A 461 3.68 -18.79 -19.16
C SER A 461 4.98 -18.99 -19.95
N TYR A 462 4.96 -18.72 -21.25
CA TYR A 462 6.17 -18.73 -22.07
C TYR A 462 7.17 -17.66 -21.61
N LEU A 463 6.68 -16.52 -21.13
CA LEU A 463 7.51 -15.40 -20.67
C LEU A 463 7.86 -15.56 -19.19
N SER A 464 6.84 -15.69 -18.36
CA SER A 464 6.96 -15.98 -16.93
C SER A 464 5.60 -16.34 -16.35
N ALA A 465 5.57 -17.30 -15.44
CA ALA A 465 4.44 -17.47 -14.54
C ALA A 465 4.38 -16.31 -13.53
N PRO A 466 3.23 -16.08 -12.85
CA PRO A 466 3.14 -15.12 -11.75
C PRO A 466 4.17 -15.42 -10.66
N VAL A 467 4.90 -14.41 -10.20
CA VAL A 467 5.95 -14.53 -9.18
C VAL A 467 5.56 -13.86 -7.87
N GLY A 468 6.17 -14.27 -6.77
CA GLY A 468 6.03 -13.60 -5.48
C GLY A 468 6.70 -12.22 -5.45
N ARG A 469 6.36 -11.41 -4.44
CA ARG A 469 6.90 -10.05 -4.28
C ARG A 469 8.43 -10.02 -4.23
N GLU A 470 9.03 -11.02 -3.62
CA GLU A 470 10.48 -11.15 -3.46
C GLU A 470 11.24 -11.23 -4.79
N ASN A 471 10.58 -11.75 -5.82
CA ASN A 471 11.18 -11.95 -7.14
C ASN A 471 10.89 -10.81 -8.14
N VAL A 472 10.07 -9.81 -7.75
CA VAL A 472 9.73 -8.66 -8.62
C VAL A 472 10.97 -7.89 -9.03
N ALA A 473 11.90 -7.64 -8.09
CA ALA A 473 13.13 -6.90 -8.38
C ALA A 473 14.00 -7.59 -9.44
N GLU A 474 14.07 -8.92 -9.40
CA GLU A 474 14.85 -9.71 -10.36
C GLU A 474 14.26 -9.63 -11.76
N LEU A 475 12.94 -9.69 -11.90
CA LEU A 475 12.26 -9.55 -13.19
C LEU A 475 12.42 -8.15 -13.82
N LEU A 476 12.66 -7.11 -12.99
CA LEU A 476 12.86 -5.74 -13.46
C LEU A 476 14.29 -5.45 -13.92
N LEU A 477 15.24 -6.34 -13.66
CA LEU A 477 16.59 -6.22 -14.20
C LEU A 477 16.59 -6.51 -15.71
N PRO A 478 17.45 -5.84 -16.51
CA PRO A 478 17.60 -6.17 -17.92
C PRO A 478 17.97 -7.64 -18.08
N LEU A 479 17.22 -8.35 -18.91
CA LEU A 479 17.35 -9.78 -19.06
C LEU A 479 18.56 -10.10 -19.96
N SER A 480 19.68 -10.35 -19.31
CA SER A 480 20.82 -10.99 -19.95
C SER A 480 20.64 -12.51 -19.89
N GLY A 481 20.18 -13.10 -20.99
CA GLY A 481 20.31 -14.54 -21.26
C GLY A 481 19.36 -15.48 -20.53
N GLU A 482 18.68 -16.30 -21.35
CA GLU A 482 18.08 -17.62 -21.10
C GLU A 482 16.73 -17.71 -20.38
N ALA A 483 15.72 -18.07 -21.19
CA ALA A 483 14.35 -18.40 -20.77
C ALA A 483 14.27 -19.58 -19.75
N GLU A 484 15.30 -20.42 -19.67
CA GLU A 484 15.35 -21.56 -18.76
C GLU A 484 15.46 -21.19 -17.27
N HIS A 485 16.09 -20.06 -16.96
CA HIS A 485 16.25 -19.64 -15.56
C HIS A 485 14.94 -19.10 -14.95
N ARG A 486 13.99 -18.64 -15.76
CA ARG A 486 12.71 -18.08 -15.31
C ARG A 486 11.66 -19.11 -14.94
N ALA A 487 11.70 -20.28 -15.56
CA ALA A 487 10.81 -21.38 -15.22
C ALA A 487 11.07 -21.89 -13.79
N ALA A 488 12.27 -21.69 -13.26
CA ALA A 488 12.66 -22.13 -11.92
C ALA A 488 12.14 -21.22 -10.79
N ILE A 489 11.77 -19.96 -11.10
CA ILE A 489 11.29 -18.95 -10.12
C ILE A 489 9.76 -19.00 -9.98
N ALA A 490 9.07 -19.63 -10.90
CA ALA A 490 7.62 -19.73 -10.90
C ALA A 490 7.11 -20.56 -9.72
N ILE A 491 6.08 -20.05 -9.02
CA ILE A 491 5.35 -20.86 -8.03
C ILE A 491 4.57 -21.92 -8.81
N PRO A 492 4.87 -23.23 -8.67
CA PRO A 492 4.17 -24.26 -9.42
C PRO A 492 2.73 -24.36 -8.95
N VAL A 493 1.78 -23.95 -9.78
CA VAL A 493 0.36 -24.24 -9.62
C VAL A 493 0.11 -25.52 -10.39
N THR A 494 -0.06 -26.63 -9.69
CA THR A 494 -0.46 -27.89 -10.34
C THR A 494 -1.94 -27.84 -10.72
N PRO A 495 -2.35 -28.43 -11.87
CA PRO A 495 -3.76 -28.45 -12.30
C PRO A 495 -4.71 -29.15 -11.33
N ASP A 496 -4.21 -29.96 -10.41
CA ASP A 496 -5.00 -30.78 -9.48
C ASP A 496 -5.04 -30.30 -8.03
N GLY A 497 -4.75 -29.03 -7.73
CA GLY A 497 -4.97 -28.43 -6.38
C GLY A 497 -4.25 -29.10 -5.21
N LYS A 498 -3.33 -30.05 -5.44
CA LYS A 498 -2.58 -30.72 -4.38
C LYS A 498 -1.13 -30.24 -4.35
N HIS A 499 -0.86 -29.32 -3.42
CA HIS A 499 0.49 -28.81 -3.19
C HIS A 499 1.38 -29.78 -2.43
N ARG A 500 2.51 -30.11 -3.02
CA ARG A 500 3.75 -30.44 -2.30
C ARG A 500 4.58 -29.15 -2.23
N ALA A 501 4.34 -28.30 -1.27
CA ALA A 501 5.23 -27.21 -0.92
C ALA A 501 5.75 -27.46 0.50
N LEU A 502 7.07 -27.24 0.69
CA LEU A 502 7.83 -27.36 1.93
C LEU A 502 8.67 -28.65 2.10
N ALA A 503 9.55 -28.94 1.13
CA ALA A 503 10.64 -29.87 1.39
C ALA A 503 12.00 -29.45 0.81
N THR A 504 12.17 -28.22 0.30
CA THR A 504 13.43 -27.82 -0.36
C THR A 504 14.19 -26.69 0.35
N LEU A 505 13.74 -26.21 1.52
CA LEU A 505 14.42 -25.16 2.29
C LEU A 505 15.24 -25.69 3.49
N GLN A 506 15.50 -27.01 3.59
CA GLN A 506 16.34 -27.58 4.65
C GLN A 506 17.57 -28.36 4.19
N ARG A 507 18.04 -28.15 2.95
CA ARG A 507 19.29 -28.79 2.49
C ARG A 507 20.30 -27.85 1.85
N SER A 508 20.62 -26.74 2.52
CA SER A 508 21.83 -25.95 2.20
C SER A 508 22.42 -25.25 3.41
N SER A 509 22.42 -25.95 4.57
CA SER A 509 23.26 -25.57 5.69
C SER A 509 23.91 -26.86 6.22
N GLY A 510 24.99 -27.31 5.57
CA GLY A 510 25.76 -28.45 6.00
C GLY A 510 26.65 -28.99 4.90
N GLN A 511 27.66 -28.23 4.52
CA GLN A 511 29.04 -28.70 4.24
C GLN A 511 29.96 -27.49 4.10
#